data_40b30a335a8064ceebb70207886e38e5
#
_entry.id   40b30a335a8064ceebb70207886e38e5
#
_cell.length_a   1.000
_cell.length_b   1.000
_cell.length_c   1.000
_cell.angle_alpha   90.00
_cell.angle_beta   90.00
_cell.angle_gamma   90.00
#
_symmetry.space_group_name_H-M   'P 1'
#
loop_
_entity.id
_entity.type
_entity.pdbx_description
1 polymer ?
#
loop_
_entity_poly.entity_id
_entity_poly.type
_entity_poly.pdbx_seq_one_letter_code
_entity_poly.pdbx_strand_id
1 'polypeptide(L)'
;MTDSSVKTPFSFVDMEHEILDFWGNTDAFAQSLEKNQHSEPFIFYDGPPFATGLPHHGHLVASTIKDIVPRYWTMKGFHVIRRFGWDCHGLPIEHEIDKKLGMSAQDAVKTLGIAGYNDECRSIVQRYVKEWQHTITRIGRWVDFDNDYKTMDAWYMESVWWVFKQLWDKGLIYQGVKVMPLSTSLGTPLANFEATSNYQDVQDPAVTVLLKLEREDAFLAVWTTTPWTLPSNLAVCVGENIDYELVQDNETGRKIYLAQTRVAHYFGEDAKILSEVKGSELVGKTYHPVFPYFADQKELGAFVVLSDDYVTTESGTGLVHQAPAFGEDDLRVLLSHDITAMVCPVDLHGKFTDDVTAVSYTHLRAHETSGD
;
A
#
# COMPACT_ATOMS: atom_id res chain seq x y z
N MET A 1 50.12 -51.96 -24.42
CA MET A 1 49.88 -50.53 -24.44
C MET A 1 48.41 -50.31 -24.24
N THR A 2 48.00 -50.08 -23.02
CA THR A 2 46.60 -49.84 -22.65
C THR A 2 46.41 -48.33 -22.66
N ASP A 3 45.73 -47.86 -23.72
CA ASP A 3 45.31 -46.46 -23.79
C ASP A 3 44.12 -46.28 -22.82
N SER A 4 44.41 -45.86 -21.63
CA SER A 4 43.43 -45.48 -20.61
C SER A 4 43.12 -43.98 -20.70
N SER A 5 42.52 -43.55 -21.78
CA SER A 5 41.83 -42.27 -21.79
C SER A 5 40.61 -42.36 -20.87
N VAL A 6 40.85 -42.09 -19.59
CA VAL A 6 39.75 -41.86 -18.63
C VAL A 6 38.99 -40.63 -19.13
N LYS A 7 37.84 -40.85 -19.80
CA LYS A 7 36.93 -39.79 -20.13
C LYS A 7 36.48 -39.17 -18.82
N THR A 8 36.89 -37.95 -18.56
CA THR A 8 36.34 -37.15 -17.45
C THR A 8 34.81 -37.17 -17.54
N PRO A 9 34.08 -37.50 -16.48
CA PRO A 9 32.65 -37.51 -16.53
C PRO A 9 32.16 -36.10 -16.93
N PHE A 10 31.15 -36.03 -17.82
CA PHE A 10 30.57 -34.76 -18.27
C PHE A 10 30.07 -33.95 -17.06
N SER A 11 30.47 -32.69 -16.96
CA SER A 11 30.07 -31.75 -15.93
C SER A 11 29.47 -30.49 -16.58
N PHE A 12 28.23 -30.17 -16.26
CA PHE A 12 27.61 -28.94 -16.71
C PHE A 12 28.34 -27.71 -16.18
N VAL A 13 28.82 -27.77 -14.94
CA VAL A 13 29.54 -26.66 -14.29
C VAL A 13 30.83 -26.34 -15.02
N ASP A 14 31.61 -27.36 -15.37
CA ASP A 14 32.87 -27.16 -16.09
C ASP A 14 32.63 -26.61 -17.50
N MET A 15 31.63 -27.13 -18.20
CA MET A 15 31.21 -26.61 -19.52
C MET A 15 30.76 -25.13 -19.44
N GLU A 16 30.00 -24.78 -18.42
CA GLU A 16 29.55 -23.38 -18.22
C GLU A 16 30.75 -22.45 -18.00
N HIS A 17 31.73 -22.87 -17.23
CA HIS A 17 32.97 -22.08 -17.03
C HIS A 17 33.75 -21.93 -18.32
N GLU A 18 33.93 -23.00 -19.09
CA GLU A 18 34.59 -22.95 -20.40
C GLU A 18 33.89 -21.95 -21.35
N ILE A 19 32.57 -21.92 -21.37
CA ILE A 19 31.79 -21.00 -22.19
C ILE A 19 31.94 -19.53 -21.70
N LEU A 20 31.91 -19.30 -20.39
CA LEU A 20 32.12 -17.96 -19.83
C LEU A 20 33.53 -17.45 -20.16
N ASP A 21 34.54 -18.30 -20.04
CA ASP A 21 35.92 -17.97 -20.40
C ASP A 21 36.06 -17.67 -21.89
N PHE A 22 35.39 -18.47 -22.75
CA PHE A 22 35.34 -18.20 -24.19
C PHE A 22 34.70 -16.85 -24.51
N TRP A 23 33.57 -16.52 -23.88
CA TRP A 23 32.90 -15.24 -24.07
C TRP A 23 33.75 -14.06 -23.61
N GLY A 24 34.45 -14.20 -22.46
CA GLY A 24 35.37 -13.19 -21.95
C GLY A 24 36.56 -12.97 -22.87
N ASN A 25 37.21 -14.06 -23.33
CA ASN A 25 38.38 -14.00 -24.20
C ASN A 25 38.09 -13.43 -25.59
N THR A 26 36.85 -13.59 -26.08
CA THR A 26 36.41 -13.10 -27.38
C THR A 26 35.66 -11.79 -27.30
N ASP A 27 35.39 -11.28 -26.11
CA ASP A 27 34.52 -10.12 -25.89
C ASP A 27 33.16 -10.25 -26.61
N ALA A 28 32.56 -11.43 -26.52
CA ALA A 28 31.40 -11.84 -27.29
C ALA A 28 30.20 -10.89 -27.14
N PHE A 29 30.01 -10.34 -25.93
CA PHE A 29 28.93 -9.38 -25.69
C PHE A 29 29.14 -8.08 -26.45
N ALA A 30 30.31 -7.43 -26.34
CA ALA A 30 30.61 -6.20 -27.06
C ALA A 30 30.55 -6.40 -28.56
N GLN A 31 31.13 -7.50 -29.11
CA GLN A 31 31.02 -7.84 -30.53
C GLN A 31 29.54 -8.00 -30.98
N SER A 32 28.67 -8.52 -30.14
CA SER A 32 27.24 -8.63 -30.48
C SER A 32 26.53 -7.28 -30.61
N LEU A 33 26.95 -6.29 -29.83
CA LEU A 33 26.46 -4.91 -29.91
C LEU A 33 27.02 -4.19 -31.14
N GLU A 34 28.33 -4.31 -31.38
CA GLU A 34 29.01 -3.69 -32.51
C GLU A 34 28.45 -4.19 -33.84
N LYS A 35 28.22 -5.51 -33.96
CA LYS A 35 27.65 -6.12 -35.17
C LYS A 35 26.35 -5.46 -35.60
N ASN A 36 25.50 -5.07 -34.66
CA ASN A 36 24.16 -4.53 -34.93
C ASN A 36 24.09 -2.99 -34.69
N GLN A 37 25.21 -2.29 -34.50
CA GLN A 37 25.21 -0.88 -34.08
C GLN A 37 24.45 0.08 -35.01
N HIS A 38 24.34 -0.25 -36.32
CA HIS A 38 23.64 0.54 -37.33
C HIS A 38 22.23 -0.03 -37.66
N SER A 39 21.80 -1.06 -36.95
CA SER A 39 20.49 -1.69 -37.17
C SER A 39 19.39 -0.92 -36.39
N GLU A 40 18.13 -1.24 -36.72
CA GLU A 40 16.97 -0.71 -36.00
C GLU A 40 17.10 -0.97 -34.50
N PRO A 41 16.88 0.03 -33.64
CA PRO A 41 16.97 -0.16 -32.20
C PRO A 41 15.76 -0.91 -31.65
N PHE A 42 16.02 -1.89 -30.81
CA PHE A 42 15.01 -2.43 -29.90
C PHE A 42 15.27 -1.88 -28.49
N ILE A 43 14.35 -1.05 -28.05
CA ILE A 43 14.49 -0.38 -26.74
C ILE A 43 14.19 -1.36 -25.61
N PHE A 44 15.14 -1.54 -24.73
CA PHE A 44 15.02 -2.39 -23.55
C PHE A 44 15.45 -1.63 -22.29
N TYR A 45 14.54 -1.59 -21.31
CA TYR A 45 14.85 -1.04 -19.98
C TYR A 45 15.00 -2.18 -18.97
N ASP A 46 16.06 -2.12 -18.18
CA ASP A 46 16.21 -3.00 -17.02
C ASP A 46 15.42 -2.45 -15.84
N GLY A 47 14.65 -3.31 -15.13
CA GLY A 47 14.07 -2.97 -13.85
C GLY A 47 15.16 -3.08 -12.76
N PRO A 48 15.55 -1.96 -12.14
CA PRO A 48 16.71 -1.94 -11.27
C PRO A 48 16.44 -2.63 -9.94
N PRO A 49 17.32 -3.57 -9.49
CA PRO A 49 17.24 -4.11 -8.14
C PRO A 49 17.85 -3.16 -7.11
N PHE A 50 17.52 -3.35 -5.83
CA PHE A 50 18.27 -2.81 -4.72
C PHE A 50 19.53 -3.63 -4.46
N ALA A 51 20.67 -2.98 -4.25
CA ALA A 51 21.93 -3.65 -3.87
C ALA A 51 22.17 -3.64 -2.36
N THR A 52 21.12 -3.72 -1.56
CA THR A 52 21.20 -3.76 -0.09
C THR A 52 21.50 -5.15 0.46
N GLY A 53 21.35 -6.19 -0.35
CA GLY A 53 21.62 -7.59 -0.02
C GLY A 53 22.11 -8.38 -1.22
N LEU A 54 22.48 -9.64 -0.99
CA LEU A 54 22.86 -10.58 -2.05
C LEU A 54 21.66 -10.94 -2.93
N PRO A 55 21.88 -11.26 -4.24
CA PRO A 55 20.81 -11.73 -5.09
C PRO A 55 20.21 -13.04 -4.57
N HIS A 56 18.88 -13.12 -4.57
CA HIS A 56 18.13 -14.34 -4.25
C HIS A 56 17.55 -14.97 -5.53
N HIS A 57 17.00 -16.17 -5.43
CA HIS A 57 16.47 -16.91 -6.59
C HIS A 57 15.48 -16.11 -7.44
N GLY A 58 14.61 -15.30 -6.83
CA GLY A 58 13.68 -14.43 -7.58
C GLY A 58 14.41 -13.43 -8.50
N HIS A 59 15.53 -12.87 -8.03
CA HIS A 59 16.39 -12.01 -8.84
C HIS A 59 17.05 -12.77 -10.00
N LEU A 60 17.46 -14.04 -9.78
CA LEU A 60 18.07 -14.86 -10.83
C LEU A 60 17.06 -15.20 -11.94
N VAL A 61 15.82 -15.55 -11.57
CA VAL A 61 14.73 -15.79 -12.54
C VAL A 61 14.46 -14.55 -13.37
N ALA A 62 14.28 -13.40 -12.71
CA ALA A 62 14.07 -12.13 -13.41
C ALA A 62 15.26 -11.79 -14.34
N SER A 63 16.50 -11.96 -13.88
CA SER A 63 17.71 -11.72 -14.68
C SER A 63 17.81 -12.63 -15.90
N THR A 64 17.40 -13.90 -15.76
CA THR A 64 17.38 -14.83 -16.89
C THR A 64 16.37 -14.38 -17.97
N ILE A 65 15.18 -13.97 -17.57
CA ILE A 65 14.17 -13.43 -18.52
C ILE A 65 14.69 -12.15 -19.19
N LYS A 66 15.30 -11.26 -18.42
CA LYS A 66 15.92 -10.01 -18.93
C LYS A 66 17.11 -10.26 -19.86
N ASP A 67 17.72 -11.42 -19.85
CA ASP A 67 18.76 -11.80 -20.81
C ASP A 67 18.17 -12.46 -22.08
N ILE A 68 17.19 -13.33 -21.95
CA ILE A 68 16.56 -14.05 -23.07
C ILE A 68 15.99 -13.07 -24.11
N VAL A 69 15.21 -12.09 -23.68
CA VAL A 69 14.55 -11.14 -24.58
C VAL A 69 15.56 -10.31 -25.39
N PRO A 70 16.55 -9.62 -24.77
CA PRO A 70 17.55 -8.90 -25.52
C PRO A 70 18.42 -9.77 -26.45
N ARG A 71 18.77 -11.00 -26.03
CA ARG A 71 19.50 -11.93 -26.91
C ARG A 71 18.69 -12.30 -28.13
N TYR A 72 17.40 -12.62 -27.94
CA TYR A 72 16.52 -12.96 -29.05
C TYR A 72 16.48 -11.81 -30.09
N TRP A 73 16.23 -10.58 -29.64
CA TRP A 73 16.15 -9.45 -30.57
C TRP A 73 17.50 -9.10 -31.20
N THR A 74 18.61 -9.27 -30.46
CA THR A 74 19.96 -9.13 -31.03
C THR A 74 20.19 -10.16 -32.14
N MET A 75 19.80 -11.43 -31.93
CA MET A 75 19.90 -12.47 -32.96
C MET A 75 18.97 -12.21 -34.16
N LYS A 76 17.89 -11.49 -33.97
CA LYS A 76 17.00 -11.01 -35.04
C LYS A 76 17.59 -9.84 -35.84
N GLY A 77 18.75 -9.32 -35.45
CA GLY A 77 19.45 -8.24 -36.11
C GLY A 77 19.17 -6.84 -35.58
N PHE A 78 18.48 -6.69 -34.46
CA PHE A 78 18.24 -5.41 -33.83
C PHE A 78 19.43 -4.94 -33.00
N HIS A 79 19.61 -3.63 -32.89
CA HIS A 79 20.54 -3.04 -31.93
C HIS A 79 19.88 -2.93 -30.57
N VAL A 80 20.38 -3.68 -29.56
CA VAL A 80 19.78 -3.74 -28.22
C VAL A 80 20.81 -3.35 -27.17
N ILE A 81 20.78 -2.09 -26.72
CA ILE A 81 21.60 -1.63 -25.60
C ILE A 81 21.08 -2.24 -24.30
N ARG A 82 21.98 -2.76 -23.47
CA ARG A 82 21.68 -3.43 -22.20
C ARG A 82 22.52 -2.84 -21.10
N ARG A 83 21.95 -1.91 -20.34
CA ARG A 83 22.62 -1.28 -19.20
C ARG A 83 22.05 -1.88 -17.92
N PHE A 84 22.89 -2.21 -16.95
CA PHE A 84 22.41 -2.57 -15.63
C PHE A 84 21.90 -1.32 -14.89
N GLY A 85 20.96 -1.49 -13.99
CA GLY A 85 20.41 -0.41 -13.19
C GLY A 85 20.37 -0.76 -11.71
N TRP A 86 20.42 0.28 -10.87
CA TRP A 86 20.32 0.16 -9.41
C TRP A 86 19.20 1.05 -8.89
N ASP A 87 18.31 0.45 -8.10
CA ASP A 87 17.34 1.21 -7.32
C ASP A 87 17.99 1.70 -6.03
N CYS A 88 17.92 3.00 -5.79
CA CYS A 88 18.72 3.66 -4.77
C CYS A 88 17.89 4.43 -3.74
N HIS A 89 16.56 4.36 -3.82
CA HIS A 89 15.67 5.16 -2.99
C HIS A 89 14.69 4.30 -2.19
N GLY A 90 14.12 4.93 -1.14
CA GLY A 90 12.99 4.43 -0.41
C GLY A 90 13.33 3.51 0.74
N LEU A 91 12.28 2.95 1.32
CA LEU A 91 12.28 2.22 2.58
C LEU A 91 13.33 1.11 2.72
N PRO A 92 13.65 0.29 1.70
CA PRO A 92 14.68 -0.74 1.84
C PRO A 92 16.08 -0.19 2.16
N ILE A 93 16.41 0.98 1.64
CA ILE A 93 17.69 1.66 1.92
C ILE A 93 17.63 2.30 3.32
N GLU A 94 16.57 3.06 3.58
CA GLU A 94 16.37 3.76 4.85
C GLU A 94 16.37 2.79 6.04
N HIS A 95 15.64 1.69 5.94
CA HIS A 95 15.57 0.68 6.99
C HIS A 95 16.93 0.06 7.36
N GLU A 96 17.79 -0.19 6.36
CA GLU A 96 19.16 -0.67 6.65
C GLU A 96 20.01 0.40 7.35
N ILE A 97 19.80 1.68 7.02
CA ILE A 97 20.48 2.77 7.70
C ILE A 97 19.91 2.99 9.10
N ASP A 98 18.61 2.94 9.28
CA ASP A 98 17.97 3.04 10.59
C ASP A 98 18.47 1.95 11.56
N LYS A 99 18.59 0.72 11.08
CA LYS A 99 19.23 -0.37 11.84
C LYS A 99 20.69 -0.08 12.20
N LYS A 100 21.46 0.45 11.23
CA LYS A 100 22.88 0.81 11.44
C LYS A 100 23.03 1.90 12.48
N LEU A 101 22.16 2.91 12.45
CA LEU A 101 22.19 4.06 13.35
C LEU A 101 21.49 3.78 14.69
N GLY A 102 20.64 2.76 14.78
CA GLY A 102 19.86 2.42 15.96
C GLY A 102 18.78 3.46 16.29
N MET A 103 18.28 4.19 15.30
CA MET A 103 17.25 5.24 15.45
C MET A 103 16.37 5.31 14.21
N SER A 104 15.18 5.92 14.35
CA SER A 104 14.28 6.14 13.23
C SER A 104 14.83 7.15 12.22
N ALA A 105 14.38 7.08 10.96
CA ALA A 105 14.72 8.06 9.92
C ALA A 105 14.44 9.50 10.38
N GLN A 106 13.31 9.73 11.05
CA GLN A 106 12.94 11.05 11.56
C GLN A 106 13.94 11.58 12.59
N ASP A 107 14.40 10.74 13.52
CA ASP A 107 15.36 11.14 14.56
C ASP A 107 16.77 11.26 13.96
N ALA A 108 17.12 10.42 13.00
CA ALA A 108 18.37 10.54 12.26
C ALA A 108 18.44 11.87 11.47
N VAL A 109 17.36 12.27 10.81
CA VAL A 109 17.27 13.56 10.11
C VAL A 109 17.35 14.73 11.10
N LYS A 110 16.74 14.65 12.29
CA LYS A 110 16.89 15.69 13.33
C LYS A 110 18.34 15.82 13.82
N THR A 111 19.07 14.69 13.89
CA THR A 111 20.42 14.64 14.45
C THR A 111 21.50 14.98 13.43
N LEU A 112 21.40 14.42 12.21
CA LEU A 112 22.42 14.54 11.14
C LEU A 112 22.07 15.60 10.10
N GLY A 113 20.84 16.09 10.09
CA GLY A 113 20.26 16.85 8.99
C GLY A 113 19.95 15.95 7.77
N ILE A 114 19.15 16.48 6.85
CA ILE A 114 18.75 15.75 5.62
C ILE A 114 19.98 15.34 4.80
N ALA A 115 20.96 16.22 4.65
CA ALA A 115 22.18 15.94 3.86
C ALA A 115 22.97 14.78 4.47
N GLY A 116 23.22 14.81 5.79
CA GLY A 116 23.96 13.76 6.49
C GLY A 116 23.24 12.40 6.42
N TYR A 117 21.93 12.37 6.60
CA TYR A 117 21.14 11.15 6.45
C TYR A 117 21.19 10.59 5.02
N ASN A 118 21.05 11.45 4.01
CA ASN A 118 21.16 11.04 2.62
C ASN A 118 22.57 10.51 2.27
N ASP A 119 23.64 11.05 2.85
CA ASP A 119 24.99 10.56 2.63
C ASP A 119 25.19 9.18 3.24
N GLU A 120 24.62 8.91 4.41
CA GLU A 120 24.58 7.56 4.99
C GLU A 120 23.82 6.58 4.06
N CYS A 121 22.66 6.96 3.55
CA CYS A 121 21.91 6.15 2.58
C CYS A 121 22.74 5.85 1.32
N ARG A 122 23.40 6.87 0.73
CA ARG A 122 24.29 6.66 -0.44
C ARG A 122 25.43 5.70 -0.15
N SER A 123 25.96 5.69 1.06
CA SER A 123 27.09 4.85 1.44
C SER A 123 26.79 3.35 1.33
N ILE A 124 25.53 2.94 1.48
CA ILE A 124 25.13 1.53 1.48
C ILE A 124 24.68 1.03 0.10
N VAL A 125 24.22 1.92 -0.78
CA VAL A 125 23.63 1.54 -2.08
C VAL A 125 24.56 0.66 -2.91
N GLN A 126 25.87 0.87 -2.85
CA GLN A 126 26.85 0.16 -3.66
C GLN A 126 27.55 -1.00 -2.92
N ARG A 127 27.08 -1.34 -1.73
CA ARG A 127 27.76 -2.32 -0.86
C ARG A 127 27.92 -3.70 -1.49
N TYR A 128 26.92 -4.15 -2.26
CA TYR A 128 26.88 -5.49 -2.84
C TYR A 128 27.01 -5.50 -4.37
N VAL A 129 27.38 -4.39 -4.99
CA VAL A 129 27.46 -4.28 -6.47
C VAL A 129 28.39 -5.32 -7.08
N LYS A 130 29.55 -5.57 -6.45
CA LYS A 130 30.55 -6.55 -6.94
C LYS A 130 30.02 -7.99 -6.87
N GLU A 131 29.35 -8.34 -5.78
CA GLU A 131 28.76 -9.66 -5.58
C GLU A 131 27.61 -9.89 -6.57
N TRP A 132 26.82 -8.85 -6.83
CA TRP A 132 25.79 -8.87 -7.85
C TRP A 132 26.40 -9.08 -9.23
N GLN A 133 27.40 -8.29 -9.62
CA GLN A 133 28.08 -8.42 -10.90
C GLN A 133 28.64 -9.84 -11.09
N HIS A 134 29.32 -10.36 -10.07
CA HIS A 134 29.84 -11.74 -10.11
C HIS A 134 28.72 -12.75 -10.34
N THR A 135 27.62 -12.69 -9.58
CA THR A 135 26.51 -13.65 -9.67
C THR A 135 25.79 -13.54 -11.00
N ILE A 136 25.49 -12.35 -11.49
CA ILE A 136 24.80 -12.11 -12.74
C ILE A 136 25.67 -12.54 -13.95
N THR A 137 26.97 -12.30 -13.89
CA THR A 137 27.92 -12.81 -14.90
C THR A 137 27.97 -14.33 -14.87
N ARG A 138 27.99 -14.94 -13.67
CA ARG A 138 28.04 -16.41 -13.49
C ARG A 138 26.82 -17.13 -14.10
N ILE A 139 25.61 -16.53 -14.06
CA ILE A 139 24.43 -17.09 -14.75
C ILE A 139 24.43 -16.81 -16.26
N GLY A 140 25.47 -16.18 -16.80
CA GLY A 140 25.67 -15.96 -18.22
C GLY A 140 24.89 -14.79 -18.81
N ARG A 141 24.36 -13.87 -18.00
CA ARG A 141 23.66 -12.68 -18.50
C ARG A 141 24.63 -11.70 -19.15
N TRP A 142 24.29 -11.23 -20.35
CA TRP A 142 25.00 -10.19 -21.08
C TRP A 142 24.39 -8.82 -20.80
N VAL A 143 25.06 -8.03 -19.98
CA VAL A 143 24.64 -6.69 -19.58
C VAL A 143 25.85 -5.85 -19.22
N ASP A 144 25.80 -4.55 -19.52
CA ASP A 144 26.83 -3.58 -19.24
C ASP A 144 26.71 -3.08 -17.80
N PHE A 145 27.73 -3.39 -16.98
CA PHE A 145 27.85 -2.92 -15.60
C PHE A 145 28.72 -1.68 -15.47
N ASP A 146 29.55 -1.37 -16.49
CA ASP A 146 30.47 -0.23 -16.44
C ASP A 146 29.76 1.08 -16.74
N ASN A 147 28.73 1.01 -17.61
CA ASN A 147 27.83 2.13 -17.91
C ASN A 147 26.46 1.93 -17.26
N ASP A 148 26.44 1.45 -16.03
CA ASP A 148 25.20 1.29 -15.26
C ASP A 148 24.47 2.63 -15.04
N TYR A 149 23.25 2.58 -14.59
CA TYR A 149 22.53 3.76 -14.09
C TYR A 149 22.10 3.56 -12.65
N LYS A 150 22.07 4.64 -11.91
CA LYS A 150 21.57 4.66 -10.53
C LYS A 150 20.44 5.68 -10.43
N THR A 151 19.32 5.27 -9.84
CA THR A 151 18.17 6.17 -9.68
C THR A 151 18.52 7.42 -8.84
N MET A 152 19.62 7.38 -8.06
CA MET A 152 20.14 8.52 -7.30
C MET A 152 21.03 9.48 -8.10
N ASP A 153 21.38 9.14 -9.35
CA ASP A 153 22.21 10.03 -10.18
C ASP A 153 21.43 11.29 -10.56
N ALA A 154 22.12 12.44 -10.53
CA ALA A 154 21.47 13.72 -10.80
C ALA A 154 20.82 13.77 -12.18
N TRP A 155 21.46 13.22 -13.21
CA TRP A 155 20.91 13.16 -14.57
C TRP A 155 19.67 12.27 -14.67
N TYR A 156 19.58 11.19 -13.85
CA TYR A 156 18.41 10.34 -13.78
C TYR A 156 17.24 11.10 -13.14
N MET A 157 17.50 11.72 -11.99
CA MET A 157 16.48 12.51 -11.27
C MET A 157 15.98 13.69 -12.13
N GLU A 158 16.88 14.37 -12.86
CA GLU A 158 16.51 15.45 -13.81
C GLU A 158 15.57 14.93 -14.90
N SER A 159 15.84 13.73 -15.44
CA SER A 159 14.96 13.09 -16.43
C SER A 159 13.57 12.78 -15.86
N VAL A 160 13.48 12.27 -14.62
CA VAL A 160 12.21 12.02 -13.94
C VAL A 160 11.44 13.33 -13.72
N TRP A 161 12.12 14.39 -13.27
CA TRP A 161 11.50 15.71 -13.09
C TRP A 161 11.03 16.33 -14.40
N TRP A 162 11.76 16.10 -15.49
CA TRP A 162 11.32 16.53 -16.81
C TRP A 162 10.02 15.83 -17.23
N VAL A 163 9.91 14.51 -17.02
CA VAL A 163 8.67 13.77 -17.29
C VAL A 163 7.52 14.32 -16.43
N PHE A 164 7.75 14.52 -15.14
CA PHE A 164 6.75 15.11 -14.25
C PHE A 164 6.27 16.48 -14.76
N LYS A 165 7.21 17.34 -15.16
CA LYS A 165 6.88 18.65 -15.73
C LYS A 165 6.03 18.54 -17.01
N GLN A 166 6.34 17.60 -17.90
CA GLN A 166 5.53 17.37 -19.10
C GLN A 166 4.09 16.99 -18.78
N LEU A 167 3.89 16.17 -17.74
CA LEU A 167 2.56 15.78 -17.29
C LEU A 167 1.83 16.95 -16.61
N TRP A 168 2.55 17.74 -15.82
CA TRP A 168 2.03 18.96 -15.20
C TRP A 168 1.53 19.96 -16.23
N ASP A 169 2.37 20.27 -17.23
CA ASP A 169 2.03 21.21 -18.29
C ASP A 169 0.80 20.77 -19.13
N LYS A 170 0.53 19.47 -19.17
CA LYS A 170 -0.66 18.89 -19.80
C LYS A 170 -1.89 18.87 -18.88
N GLY A 171 -1.80 19.34 -17.65
CA GLY A 171 -2.90 19.31 -16.69
C GLY A 171 -3.29 17.91 -16.20
N LEU A 172 -2.37 16.92 -16.32
CA LEU A 172 -2.62 15.53 -15.93
C LEU A 172 -2.24 15.24 -14.48
N ILE A 173 -1.63 16.23 -13.79
CA ILE A 173 -1.27 16.10 -12.37
C ILE A 173 -2.16 17.01 -11.54
N TYR A 174 -2.74 16.45 -10.51
CA TYR A 174 -3.55 17.16 -9.53
C TYR A 174 -3.25 16.68 -8.12
N GLN A 175 -3.58 17.48 -7.13
CA GLN A 175 -3.52 17.09 -5.73
C GLN A 175 -4.82 16.38 -5.35
N GLY A 176 -4.70 15.20 -4.78
CA GLY A 176 -5.85 14.40 -4.33
C GLY A 176 -5.59 13.74 -2.99
N VAL A 177 -6.64 13.16 -2.44
CA VAL A 177 -6.60 12.35 -1.21
C VAL A 177 -6.95 10.92 -1.54
N LYS A 178 -6.25 9.98 -0.93
CA LYS A 178 -6.50 8.54 -1.06
C LYS A 178 -6.35 7.86 0.29
N VAL A 179 -7.28 7.00 0.64
CA VAL A 179 -7.15 6.10 1.79
C VAL A 179 -6.15 5.00 1.43
N MET A 180 -5.17 4.81 2.30
CA MET A 180 -4.10 3.82 2.10
C MET A 180 -3.79 3.08 3.39
N PRO A 181 -3.45 1.77 3.33
CA PRO A 181 -2.90 1.06 4.47
C PRO A 181 -1.64 1.77 4.99
N LEU A 182 -1.53 1.92 6.30
CA LEU A 182 -0.40 2.56 6.96
C LEU A 182 0.28 1.57 7.91
N SER A 183 1.61 1.45 7.81
CA SER A 183 2.41 0.81 8.84
C SER A 183 2.64 1.78 9.99
N THR A 184 2.00 1.55 11.12
CA THR A 184 2.19 2.39 12.32
C THR A 184 3.59 2.20 12.93
N SER A 185 4.22 1.05 12.70
CA SER A 185 5.59 0.78 13.13
C SER A 185 6.64 1.58 12.36
N LEU A 186 6.42 1.75 11.05
CA LEU A 186 7.35 2.45 10.15
C LEU A 186 6.92 3.90 9.90
N GLY A 187 5.66 4.26 10.19
CA GLY A 187 5.11 5.58 9.91
C GLY A 187 4.96 5.88 8.41
N THR A 188 4.77 4.85 7.58
CA THR A 188 4.71 4.99 6.12
C THR A 188 3.52 4.23 5.51
N PRO A 189 2.94 4.72 4.40
CA PRO A 189 1.97 3.95 3.63
C PRO A 189 2.57 2.63 3.12
N LEU A 190 1.73 1.61 3.04
CA LEU A 190 2.08 0.30 2.49
C LEU A 190 1.53 0.15 1.08
N ALA A 191 2.26 -0.57 0.22
CA ALA A 191 1.71 -1.08 -1.03
C ALA A 191 0.66 -2.17 -0.75
N ASN A 192 -0.31 -2.34 -1.66
CA ASN A 192 -1.38 -3.35 -1.49
C ASN A 192 -0.83 -4.75 -1.22
N PHE A 193 0.24 -5.11 -1.90
CA PHE A 193 0.89 -6.42 -1.74
C PHE A 193 1.54 -6.58 -0.34
N GLU A 194 2.10 -5.50 0.23
CA GLU A 194 2.67 -5.51 1.59
C GLU A 194 1.57 -5.61 2.64
N ALA A 195 0.46 -4.90 2.44
CA ALA A 195 -0.70 -4.94 3.34
C ALA A 195 -1.36 -6.33 3.42
N THR A 196 -1.27 -7.13 2.36
CA THR A 196 -1.82 -8.50 2.31
C THR A 196 -0.83 -9.58 2.77
N SER A 197 0.42 -9.21 3.07
CA SER A 197 1.44 -10.16 3.51
C SER A 197 1.18 -10.61 4.95
N ASN A 198 1.38 -11.92 5.22
CA ASN A 198 1.24 -12.51 6.55
C ASN A 198 -0.15 -12.28 7.19
N TYR A 199 -1.21 -12.42 6.41
CA TYR A 199 -2.58 -12.29 6.90
C TYR A 199 -2.86 -13.34 7.97
N GLN A 200 -3.46 -12.93 9.09
CA GLN A 200 -3.79 -13.80 10.22
C GLN A 200 -5.18 -13.48 10.72
N ASP A 201 -5.89 -14.52 11.17
CA ASP A 201 -7.16 -14.34 11.88
C ASP A 201 -6.87 -13.83 13.31
N VAL A 202 -7.51 -12.73 13.66
CA VAL A 202 -7.38 -12.10 14.97
C VAL A 202 -8.76 -11.81 15.54
N GLN A 203 -8.86 -11.74 16.85
CA GLN A 203 -10.10 -11.43 17.54
C GLN A 203 -10.13 -9.95 17.92
N ASP A 204 -11.01 -9.18 17.27
CA ASP A 204 -11.25 -7.78 17.57
C ASP A 204 -12.59 -7.53 18.26
N PRO A 205 -12.66 -6.51 19.14
CA PRO A 205 -13.93 -6.10 19.71
C PRO A 205 -14.79 -5.41 18.63
N ALA A 206 -16.05 -5.84 18.54
CA ALA A 206 -17.07 -5.14 17.76
C ALA A 206 -18.06 -4.44 18.69
N VAL A 207 -18.54 -3.28 18.29
CA VAL A 207 -19.54 -2.54 19.07
C VAL A 207 -20.71 -2.11 18.20
N THR A 208 -21.90 -2.03 18.80
CA THR A 208 -23.06 -1.37 18.23
C THR A 208 -23.31 -0.09 19.01
N VAL A 209 -23.28 1.05 18.33
CA VAL A 209 -23.54 2.36 18.92
C VAL A 209 -24.90 2.89 18.48
N LEU A 210 -25.56 3.65 19.33
CA LEU A 210 -26.84 4.28 19.05
C LEU A 210 -26.63 5.77 18.79
N LEU A 211 -26.89 6.20 17.55
CA LEU A 211 -26.82 7.60 17.13
C LEU A 211 -28.20 8.23 17.21
N LYS A 212 -28.36 9.25 18.05
CA LYS A 212 -29.63 9.94 18.25
C LYS A 212 -29.97 10.81 17.05
N LEU A 213 -31.13 10.58 16.42
CA LEU A 213 -31.64 11.45 15.37
C LEU A 213 -32.00 12.84 15.92
N GLU A 214 -31.76 13.89 15.14
CA GLU A 214 -32.01 15.28 15.56
C GLU A 214 -33.49 15.67 15.56
N ARG A 215 -34.24 15.16 14.59
CA ARG A 215 -35.63 15.58 14.33
C ARG A 215 -36.65 14.49 14.69
N GLU A 216 -36.21 13.40 15.23
CA GLU A 216 -37.07 12.26 15.56
C GLU A 216 -36.61 11.67 16.89
N ASP A 217 -37.57 11.22 17.73
CA ASP A 217 -37.25 10.55 18.98
C ASP A 217 -36.89 9.07 18.73
N ALA A 218 -35.84 8.86 17.94
CA ALA A 218 -35.32 7.55 17.57
C ALA A 218 -33.80 7.57 17.47
N PHE A 219 -33.21 6.39 17.38
CA PHE A 219 -31.77 6.15 17.24
C PHE A 219 -31.51 5.31 15.99
N LEU A 220 -30.33 5.47 15.41
CA LEU A 220 -29.77 4.56 14.42
C LEU A 220 -28.82 3.60 15.13
N ALA A 221 -29.01 2.29 14.99
CA ALA A 221 -28.06 1.29 15.48
C ALA A 221 -26.97 1.07 14.44
N VAL A 222 -25.75 1.46 14.76
CA VAL A 222 -24.60 1.39 13.84
C VAL A 222 -23.56 0.45 14.40
N TRP A 223 -23.15 -0.54 13.63
CA TRP A 223 -22.18 -1.55 14.04
C TRP A 223 -20.82 -1.30 13.39
N THR A 224 -19.75 -1.52 14.17
CA THR A 224 -18.38 -1.45 13.67
C THR A 224 -17.47 -2.47 14.35
N THR A 225 -16.51 -3.00 13.61
CA THR A 225 -15.38 -3.81 14.09
C THR A 225 -14.14 -2.96 14.39
N THR A 226 -14.18 -1.68 14.11
CA THR A 226 -13.09 -0.72 14.35
C THR A 226 -13.56 0.43 15.24
N PRO A 227 -13.87 0.18 16.53
CA PRO A 227 -14.46 1.20 17.42
C PRO A 227 -13.56 2.43 17.61
N TRP A 228 -12.27 2.31 17.37
CA TRP A 228 -11.32 3.41 17.41
C TRP A 228 -11.56 4.48 16.32
N THR A 229 -12.30 4.16 15.25
CA THR A 229 -12.67 5.14 14.21
C THR A 229 -13.91 5.98 14.55
N LEU A 230 -14.65 5.62 15.61
CA LEU A 230 -15.87 6.33 16.01
C LEU A 230 -15.68 7.83 16.29
N PRO A 231 -14.55 8.32 16.85
CA PRO A 231 -14.30 9.77 16.95
C PRO A 231 -14.32 10.49 15.60
N SER A 232 -14.01 9.77 14.51
CA SER A 232 -13.98 10.27 13.13
C SER A 232 -15.27 9.94 12.34
N ASN A 233 -16.35 9.55 13.02
CA ASN A 233 -17.63 9.33 12.37
C ASN A 233 -18.16 10.63 11.76
N LEU A 234 -18.45 10.62 10.46
CA LEU A 234 -18.98 11.78 9.73
C LEU A 234 -20.29 11.50 8.99
N ALA A 235 -20.62 10.23 8.75
CA ALA A 235 -21.91 9.84 8.17
C ALA A 235 -22.32 8.43 8.60
N VAL A 236 -23.54 8.04 8.26
CA VAL A 236 -24.04 6.66 8.32
C VAL A 236 -24.53 6.29 6.92
N CYS A 237 -24.17 5.11 6.44
CA CYS A 237 -24.63 4.61 5.14
C CYS A 237 -25.66 3.51 5.30
N VAL A 238 -26.71 3.54 4.47
CA VAL A 238 -27.80 2.55 4.38
C VAL A 238 -27.91 2.06 2.93
N GLY A 239 -28.52 0.90 2.72
CA GLY A 239 -28.91 0.44 1.39
C GLY A 239 -30.32 0.95 1.07
N GLU A 240 -30.49 1.71 -0.02
CA GLU A 240 -31.79 2.31 -0.38
C GLU A 240 -32.93 1.29 -0.46
N ASN A 241 -32.66 0.12 -0.98
CA ASN A 241 -33.63 -0.94 -1.22
C ASN A 241 -33.77 -1.92 -0.06
N ILE A 242 -32.98 -1.78 1.00
CA ILE A 242 -33.06 -2.59 2.20
C ILE A 242 -34.26 -2.15 3.04
N ASP A 243 -34.97 -3.12 3.64
CA ASP A 243 -36.04 -2.88 4.60
C ASP A 243 -35.45 -2.70 5.99
N TYR A 244 -35.86 -1.62 6.66
CA TYR A 244 -35.48 -1.26 8.01
C TYR A 244 -36.70 -1.21 8.91
N GLU A 245 -36.55 -1.59 10.15
CA GLU A 245 -37.61 -1.54 11.16
C GLU A 245 -37.24 -0.57 12.27
N LEU A 246 -38.24 0.19 12.74
CA LEU A 246 -38.17 0.95 13.97
C LEU A 246 -38.66 0.04 15.10
N VAL A 247 -37.75 -0.40 15.94
CA VAL A 247 -38.02 -1.31 17.06
C VAL A 247 -38.02 -0.54 18.37
N GLN A 248 -38.96 -0.83 19.27
CA GLN A 248 -38.90 -0.33 20.64
C GLN A 248 -38.16 -1.36 21.50
N ASP A 249 -37.05 -0.96 22.06
CA ASP A 249 -36.29 -1.72 23.03
C ASP A 249 -37.12 -1.84 24.34
N ASN A 250 -37.42 -3.03 24.76
CA ASN A 250 -38.27 -3.31 25.93
C ASN A 250 -37.60 -2.92 27.27
N GLU A 251 -36.27 -2.92 27.35
CA GLU A 251 -35.53 -2.58 28.56
C GLU A 251 -35.39 -1.06 28.76
N THR A 252 -35.04 -0.35 27.70
CA THR A 252 -34.73 1.09 27.78
C THR A 252 -35.86 1.98 27.28
N GLY A 253 -36.86 1.40 26.57
CA GLY A 253 -37.94 2.13 25.91
C GLY A 253 -37.48 2.92 24.65
N ARG A 254 -36.21 2.84 24.26
CA ARG A 254 -35.68 3.56 23.10
C ARG A 254 -36.24 2.99 21.80
N LYS A 255 -36.43 3.85 20.83
CA LYS A 255 -36.83 3.48 19.47
C LYS A 255 -35.59 3.47 18.60
N ILE A 256 -35.34 2.35 17.91
CA ILE A 256 -34.07 2.09 17.26
C ILE A 256 -34.32 1.56 15.85
N TYR A 257 -33.70 2.19 14.85
CA TYR A 257 -33.70 1.71 13.46
C TYR A 257 -32.55 0.71 13.25
N LEU A 258 -32.88 -0.44 12.65
CA LEU A 258 -31.92 -1.41 12.12
C LEU A 258 -32.57 -2.20 10.98
N ALA A 259 -31.77 -2.91 10.17
CA ALA A 259 -32.29 -3.72 9.09
C ALA A 259 -33.23 -4.82 9.61
N GLN A 260 -34.36 -4.99 8.92
CA GLN A 260 -35.41 -5.96 9.28
C GLN A 260 -34.85 -7.36 9.56
N THR A 261 -33.97 -7.86 8.68
CA THR A 261 -33.36 -9.18 8.81
C THR A 261 -32.47 -9.34 10.05
N ARG A 262 -32.10 -8.23 10.70
CA ARG A 262 -31.24 -8.20 11.88
C ARG A 262 -31.99 -8.04 13.20
N VAL A 263 -33.27 -7.73 13.15
CA VAL A 263 -34.09 -7.47 14.35
C VAL A 263 -34.10 -8.64 15.32
N ALA A 264 -34.37 -9.85 14.84
CA ALA A 264 -34.42 -11.04 15.69
C ALA A 264 -33.07 -11.30 16.39
N HIS A 265 -31.95 -11.00 15.75
CA HIS A 265 -30.61 -11.17 16.34
C HIS A 265 -30.36 -10.23 17.52
N TYR A 266 -30.85 -8.97 17.44
CA TYR A 266 -30.59 -7.95 18.48
C TYR A 266 -31.67 -7.87 19.54
N PHE A 267 -32.94 -8.13 19.20
CA PHE A 267 -34.09 -7.91 20.07
C PHE A 267 -34.97 -9.17 20.33
N GLY A 268 -34.57 -10.31 19.71
CA GLY A 268 -35.35 -11.55 19.80
C GLY A 268 -36.58 -11.57 18.87
N GLU A 269 -37.26 -12.74 18.85
CA GLU A 269 -38.42 -12.95 17.96
C GLU A 269 -39.65 -12.14 18.38
N ASP A 270 -39.75 -11.77 19.68
CA ASP A 270 -40.86 -10.99 20.25
C ASP A 270 -40.59 -9.47 20.23
N ALA A 271 -39.72 -8.99 19.33
CA ALA A 271 -39.37 -7.59 19.20
C ALA A 271 -40.61 -6.73 18.91
N LYS A 272 -40.75 -5.59 19.62
CA LYS A 272 -41.86 -4.67 19.41
C LYS A 272 -41.53 -3.73 18.21
N ILE A 273 -42.02 -4.10 17.04
CA ILE A 273 -41.90 -3.30 15.80
C ILE A 273 -42.92 -2.18 15.84
N LEU A 274 -42.47 -0.95 15.57
CA LEU A 274 -43.34 0.24 15.53
C LEU A 274 -43.65 0.66 14.11
N SER A 275 -42.71 0.54 13.18
CA SER A 275 -42.90 0.82 11.76
C SER A 275 -41.84 0.14 10.91
N GLU A 276 -42.13 -0.04 9.65
CA GLU A 276 -41.22 -0.47 8.59
C GLU A 276 -40.99 0.70 7.63
N VAL A 277 -39.72 0.86 7.15
CA VAL A 277 -39.33 1.89 6.19
C VAL A 277 -38.32 1.33 5.20
N LYS A 278 -38.26 1.86 4.02
CA LYS A 278 -37.12 1.62 3.11
C LYS A 278 -35.91 2.45 3.52
N GLY A 279 -34.70 1.98 3.20
CA GLY A 279 -33.48 2.74 3.43
C GLY A 279 -33.51 4.12 2.79
N SER A 280 -34.14 4.25 1.60
CA SER A 280 -34.36 5.53 0.93
C SER A 280 -35.13 6.57 1.78
N GLU A 281 -35.96 6.14 2.73
CA GLU A 281 -36.68 7.03 3.67
C GLU A 281 -35.81 7.50 4.84
N LEU A 282 -34.71 6.81 5.10
CA LEU A 282 -33.72 7.19 6.10
C LEU A 282 -32.70 8.19 5.55
N VAL A 283 -32.44 8.19 4.23
CA VAL A 283 -31.48 9.09 3.59
C VAL A 283 -31.83 10.56 3.86
N GLY A 284 -30.81 11.35 4.18
CA GLY A 284 -30.95 12.77 4.52
C GLY A 284 -31.35 13.05 5.97
N LYS A 285 -31.70 12.04 6.78
CA LYS A 285 -31.88 12.25 8.23
C LYS A 285 -30.56 12.65 8.86
N THR A 286 -30.59 13.61 9.79
CA THR A 286 -29.42 14.09 10.53
C THR A 286 -29.41 13.55 11.95
N TYR A 287 -28.22 13.38 12.53
CA TYR A 287 -28.04 12.80 13.84
C TYR A 287 -26.97 13.54 14.65
N HIS A 288 -26.98 13.34 15.97
CA HIS A 288 -25.92 13.85 16.84
C HIS A 288 -24.73 12.88 16.83
N PRO A 289 -23.49 13.37 16.63
CA PRO A 289 -22.30 12.52 16.70
C PRO A 289 -22.13 11.88 18.07
N VAL A 290 -21.49 10.71 18.12
CA VAL A 290 -21.17 9.99 19.40
C VAL A 290 -20.28 10.87 20.29
N PHE A 291 -19.30 11.54 19.65
CA PHE A 291 -18.33 12.40 20.31
C PHE A 291 -18.37 13.79 19.70
N PRO A 292 -18.23 14.85 20.52
CA PRO A 292 -18.37 16.23 20.04
C PRO A 292 -17.09 16.83 19.41
N TYR A 293 -16.00 16.04 19.28
CA TYR A 293 -14.68 16.53 18.90
C TYR A 293 -14.67 17.28 17.55
N PHE A 294 -15.47 16.84 16.58
CA PHE A 294 -15.50 17.39 15.22
C PHE A 294 -16.91 17.83 14.82
N ALA A 295 -17.68 18.37 15.78
CA ALA A 295 -19.06 18.82 15.54
C ALA A 295 -19.15 19.94 14.49
N ASP A 296 -18.10 20.73 14.29
CA ASP A 296 -17.96 21.76 13.26
C ASP A 296 -18.03 21.19 11.83
N GLN A 297 -17.70 19.91 11.62
CA GLN A 297 -17.79 19.26 10.32
C GLN A 297 -19.24 19.18 9.79
N LYS A 298 -20.24 19.46 10.63
CA LYS A 298 -21.62 19.61 10.22
C LYS A 298 -21.81 20.73 9.17
N GLU A 299 -21.03 21.78 9.24
CA GLU A 299 -21.04 22.86 8.24
C GLU A 299 -20.57 22.39 6.85
N LEU A 300 -19.80 21.31 6.79
CA LEU A 300 -19.34 20.64 5.58
C LEU A 300 -20.23 19.46 5.14
N GLY A 301 -21.44 19.34 5.72
CA GLY A 301 -22.42 18.33 5.37
C GLY A 301 -22.34 17.01 6.15
N ALA A 302 -21.50 16.94 7.19
CA ALA A 302 -21.39 15.72 8.00
C ALA A 302 -22.62 15.46 8.91
N PHE A 303 -22.64 14.26 9.52
CA PHE A 303 -23.66 13.74 10.45
C PHE A 303 -25.04 13.57 9.81
N VAL A 304 -25.03 12.99 8.63
CA VAL A 304 -26.19 12.69 7.81
C VAL A 304 -26.23 11.21 7.41
N VAL A 305 -27.42 10.68 7.14
CA VAL A 305 -27.60 9.34 6.58
C VAL A 305 -27.48 9.43 5.06
N LEU A 306 -26.57 8.65 4.50
CA LEU A 306 -26.30 8.50 3.07
C LEU A 306 -26.72 7.12 2.60
N SER A 307 -26.67 6.86 1.31
CA SER A 307 -26.96 5.54 0.74
C SER A 307 -25.88 5.09 -0.22
N ASP A 308 -25.68 3.77 -0.27
CA ASP A 308 -24.85 3.12 -1.28
C ASP A 308 -25.18 1.63 -1.38
N ASP A 309 -24.94 1.04 -2.54
CA ASP A 309 -25.26 -0.36 -2.83
C ASP A 309 -24.35 -1.38 -2.15
N TYR A 310 -23.19 -0.96 -1.59
CA TYR A 310 -22.28 -1.87 -0.88
C TYR A 310 -22.82 -2.33 0.49
N VAL A 311 -23.83 -1.65 1.03
CA VAL A 311 -24.42 -2.00 2.32
C VAL A 311 -25.12 -3.35 2.25
N THR A 312 -24.75 -4.27 3.15
CA THR A 312 -25.37 -5.60 3.26
C THR A 312 -26.00 -5.82 4.62
N THR A 313 -26.80 -6.88 4.76
CA THR A 313 -27.45 -7.28 6.00
C THR A 313 -26.97 -8.63 6.52
N GLU A 314 -25.87 -9.16 5.96
CA GLU A 314 -25.30 -10.46 6.37
C GLU A 314 -24.70 -10.41 7.79
N SER A 315 -24.15 -9.25 8.15
CA SER A 315 -23.59 -8.99 9.48
C SER A 315 -23.95 -7.58 9.97
N GLY A 316 -23.70 -7.30 11.24
CA GLY A 316 -23.97 -5.99 11.84
C GLY A 316 -25.46 -5.66 11.91
N THR A 317 -25.79 -4.41 11.74
CA THR A 317 -27.16 -3.84 11.88
C THR A 317 -27.79 -3.42 10.56
N GLY A 318 -27.04 -3.50 9.44
CA GLY A 318 -27.48 -2.95 8.15
C GLY A 318 -27.31 -1.44 8.03
N LEU A 319 -26.75 -0.77 9.03
CA LEU A 319 -26.33 0.62 8.99
C LEU A 319 -24.82 0.69 9.23
N VAL A 320 -24.09 1.30 8.30
CA VAL A 320 -22.63 1.30 8.29
C VAL A 320 -22.09 2.67 8.70
N HIS A 321 -21.24 2.68 9.72
CA HIS A 321 -20.46 3.83 10.16
C HIS A 321 -19.51 4.29 9.06
N GLN A 322 -19.42 5.60 8.83
CA GLN A 322 -18.55 6.19 7.82
C GLN A 322 -17.48 7.05 8.48
N ALA A 323 -16.21 6.71 8.23
CA ALA A 323 -15.04 7.47 8.64
C ALA A 323 -14.08 7.61 7.45
N PRO A 324 -14.25 8.63 6.60
CA PRO A 324 -13.62 8.74 5.27
C PRO A 324 -12.09 8.78 5.27
N ALA A 325 -11.45 9.09 6.39
CA ALA A 325 -10.00 9.03 6.52
C ALA A 325 -9.47 7.60 6.66
N PHE A 326 -10.32 6.61 7.00
CA PHE A 326 -9.92 5.24 7.34
C PHE A 326 -10.54 4.16 6.45
N GLY A 327 -11.57 4.48 5.65
CA GLY A 327 -12.24 3.57 4.73
C GLY A 327 -12.28 4.11 3.30
N GLU A 328 -11.88 3.28 2.31
CA GLU A 328 -11.92 3.68 0.90
C GLU A 328 -13.38 3.83 0.42
N ASP A 329 -14.27 2.92 0.82
CA ASP A 329 -15.69 3.02 0.54
C ASP A 329 -16.33 4.23 1.25
N ASP A 330 -15.93 4.49 2.49
CA ASP A 330 -16.42 5.63 3.26
C ASP A 330 -16.09 6.95 2.56
N LEU A 331 -14.84 7.10 2.09
CA LEU A 331 -14.43 8.27 1.32
C LEU A 331 -15.19 8.39 0.01
N ARG A 332 -15.34 7.30 -0.73
CA ARG A 332 -16.07 7.25 -2.00
C ARG A 332 -17.53 7.66 -1.81
N VAL A 333 -18.19 7.14 -0.79
CA VAL A 333 -19.60 7.45 -0.49
C VAL A 333 -19.78 8.93 -0.15
N LEU A 334 -18.96 9.49 0.75
CA LEU A 334 -19.06 10.91 1.07
C LEU A 334 -18.84 11.80 -0.16
N LEU A 335 -17.80 11.52 -0.95
CA LEU A 335 -17.51 12.29 -2.17
C LEU A 335 -18.63 12.19 -3.22
N SER A 336 -19.28 11.03 -3.36
CA SER A 336 -20.40 10.87 -4.29
C SER A 336 -21.65 11.68 -3.88
N HIS A 337 -21.70 12.15 -2.64
CA HIS A 337 -22.76 13.02 -2.11
C HIS A 337 -22.28 14.46 -1.88
N ASP A 338 -21.18 14.86 -2.54
CA ASP A 338 -20.57 16.20 -2.45
C ASP A 338 -20.16 16.61 -1.02
N ILE A 339 -19.90 15.64 -0.13
CA ILE A 339 -19.44 15.88 1.22
C ILE A 339 -17.92 15.76 1.25
N THR A 340 -17.24 16.86 1.56
CA THR A 340 -15.77 16.93 1.62
C THR A 340 -15.22 16.91 3.03
N ALA A 341 -16.09 16.75 4.03
CA ALA A 341 -15.69 16.61 5.43
C ALA A 341 -14.73 15.42 5.60
N MET A 342 -13.61 15.64 6.28
CA MET A 342 -12.61 14.62 6.56
C MET A 342 -11.85 14.96 7.84
N VAL A 343 -11.75 14.01 8.74
CA VAL A 343 -10.95 14.13 9.97
C VAL A 343 -10.12 12.89 10.20
N CYS A 344 -8.83 13.07 10.48
CA CYS A 344 -7.89 12.00 10.76
C CYS A 344 -7.12 12.32 12.05
N PRO A 345 -7.72 12.07 13.23
CA PRO A 345 -7.10 12.40 14.51
C PRO A 345 -6.12 11.32 14.99
N VAL A 346 -5.38 10.75 14.06
CA VAL A 346 -4.38 9.71 14.33
C VAL A 346 -3.08 10.08 13.62
N ASP A 347 -1.96 10.01 14.33
CA ASP A 347 -0.64 10.26 13.77
C ASP A 347 -0.11 9.05 12.96
N LEU A 348 1.05 9.22 12.33
CA LEU A 348 1.68 8.17 11.52
C LEU A 348 2.09 6.92 12.33
N HIS A 349 2.15 7.03 13.65
CA HIS A 349 2.47 5.92 14.55
C HIS A 349 1.22 5.26 15.17
N GLY A 350 0.03 5.61 14.70
CA GLY A 350 -1.22 5.03 15.18
C GLY A 350 -1.63 5.53 16.56
N LYS A 351 -1.24 6.73 16.96
CA LYS A 351 -1.66 7.36 18.22
C LYS A 351 -2.66 8.46 17.96
N PHE A 352 -3.66 8.57 18.84
CA PHE A 352 -4.57 9.71 18.79
C PHE A 352 -3.82 11.02 19.01
N THR A 353 -4.18 12.03 18.22
CA THR A 353 -3.70 13.41 18.41
C THR A 353 -4.43 14.09 19.56
N ASP A 354 -4.03 15.32 19.88
CA ASP A 354 -4.69 16.14 20.91
C ASP A 354 -6.13 16.53 20.56
N ASP A 355 -6.55 16.34 19.30
CA ASP A 355 -7.93 16.60 18.87
C ASP A 355 -8.95 15.69 19.58
N VAL A 356 -8.52 14.48 20.00
CA VAL A 356 -9.33 13.53 20.76
C VAL A 356 -8.85 13.49 22.21
N THR A 357 -9.18 14.53 22.96
CA THR A 357 -8.62 14.83 24.30
C THR A 357 -8.75 13.70 25.32
N ALA A 358 -9.80 12.87 25.23
CA ALA A 358 -10.00 11.77 26.19
C ALA A 358 -8.98 10.62 26.04
N VAL A 359 -8.36 10.48 24.87
CA VAL A 359 -7.43 9.39 24.52
C VAL A 359 -6.18 9.90 23.79
N SER A 360 -5.85 11.19 23.92
CA SER A 360 -4.69 11.78 23.25
C SER A 360 -3.40 11.02 23.58
N TYR A 361 -2.55 10.80 22.56
CA TYR A 361 -1.33 10.01 22.62
C TYR A 361 -1.50 8.54 23.02
N THR A 362 -2.75 8.03 23.14
CA THR A 362 -3.02 6.60 23.32
C THR A 362 -2.90 5.91 21.98
N HIS A 363 -2.16 4.80 21.94
CA HIS A 363 -2.03 3.99 20.72
C HIS A 363 -3.36 3.33 20.36
N LEU A 364 -3.69 3.29 19.07
CA LEU A 364 -4.83 2.53 18.58
C LEU A 364 -4.63 1.05 18.94
N ARG A 365 -5.64 0.46 19.57
CA ARG A 365 -5.71 -0.99 19.72
C ARG A 365 -6.39 -1.59 18.49
N ALA A 366 -5.72 -1.51 17.37
CA ALA A 366 -5.96 -2.39 16.26
C ALA A 366 -4.76 -3.34 16.26
N HIS A 367 -4.93 -4.55 16.77
CA HIS A 367 -3.89 -5.56 16.84
C HIS A 367 -2.61 -5.02 17.49
N GLU A 368 -2.50 -5.08 18.80
CA GLU A 368 -1.21 -5.19 19.41
C GLU A 368 -0.59 -6.46 18.81
N THR A 369 0.19 -6.32 17.78
CA THR A 369 1.23 -7.28 17.52
C THR A 369 2.09 -7.23 18.77
N SER A 370 1.96 -8.21 19.64
CA SER A 370 2.93 -8.51 20.66
C SER A 370 4.24 -8.77 19.91
N GLY A 371 4.96 -7.71 19.63
CA GLY A 371 6.34 -7.75 19.20
C GLY A 371 7.16 -7.75 20.47
N ASP A 372 7.37 -8.90 21.03
CA ASP A 372 8.49 -9.19 21.89
C ASP A 372 9.59 -9.85 21.05
#